data_64391c21bdf80caa5bf0571b3eadfba1
#
_entry.id   64391c21bdf80caa5bf0571b3eadfba1
#
_cell.length_a   1.000
_cell.length_b   1.000
_cell.length_c   1.000
_cell.angle_alpha   90.00
_cell.angle_beta   90.00
_cell.angle_gamma   90.00
#
_symmetry.space_group_name_H-M   'P 1'
#
loop_
_entity.id
_entity.type
_entity.pdbx_description
1 polymer ?
#
loop_
_entity_poly.entity_id
_entity_poly.type
_entity_poly.pdbx_seq_one_letter_code
_entity_poly.pdbx_strand_id
1 'polypeptide(L)'
;LVGSEMCIRDCLRPGIITERDILGVLNEVELFKGKVEKAEAPGMKYKHYAPRCRAVLASTPEKAIELYDNAVKDGLSPEILALTEHIAIYGNRKLIDLGGDEYAVARHIYNALHVAENDADFIIIDNLTGGGVYDSVMNRVMKAVAGKVE
;
A
#
# COMPACT_ATOMS: atom_id res chain seq x y z
N LEU A 1 -16.96 -14.99 32.70
CA LEU A 1 -16.97 -14.64 31.27
C LEU A 1 -17.87 -13.42 30.92
N VAL A 2 -18.11 -12.52 31.87
CA VAL A 2 -19.03 -11.37 31.67
C VAL A 2 -18.26 -10.06 31.46
N GLY A 3 -17.04 -10.08 31.15
CA GLY A 3 -16.26 -8.83 30.95
C GLY A 3 -15.50 -8.74 29.65
N SER A 4 -15.42 -9.82 28.86
CA SER A 4 -14.61 -9.83 27.64
C SER A 4 -15.36 -9.43 26.38
N GLU A 5 -16.68 -9.38 26.42
CA GLU A 5 -17.50 -9.10 25.23
C GLU A 5 -17.80 -7.61 25.01
N MET A 6 -17.58 -6.78 26.03
CA MET A 6 -17.84 -5.33 25.91
C MET A 6 -16.67 -4.54 25.33
N CYS A 7 -15.53 -5.15 25.05
CA CYS A 7 -14.30 -4.38 24.89
C CYS A 7 -13.65 -4.44 23.51
N ILE A 8 -14.16 -5.19 22.53
CA ILE A 8 -13.42 -5.36 21.28
C ILE A 8 -14.35 -5.24 20.08
N ARG A 9 -14.86 -4.05 19.86
CA ARG A 9 -15.52 -3.67 18.58
C ARG A 9 -14.68 -2.68 17.78
N ASP A 10 -13.44 -2.43 18.22
CA ASP A 10 -12.56 -1.50 17.56
C ASP A 10 -11.76 -2.20 16.47
N CYS A 11 -11.86 -1.73 15.24
CA CYS A 11 -10.96 -2.12 14.18
C CYS A 11 -9.65 -1.35 14.33
N LEU A 12 -8.63 -1.99 14.94
CA LEU A 12 -7.33 -1.36 15.21
C LEU A 12 -6.48 -1.17 13.96
N ARG A 13 -6.72 -1.98 12.92
CA ARG A 13 -6.00 -1.92 11.65
C ARG A 13 -6.84 -2.53 10.53
N PRO A 14 -6.99 -1.83 9.38
CA PRO A 14 -7.66 -2.41 8.23
C PRO A 14 -6.94 -3.67 7.73
N GLY A 15 -7.70 -4.67 7.37
CA GLY A 15 -7.26 -5.97 6.87
C GLY A 15 -8.01 -6.36 5.60
N ILE A 16 -7.83 -7.62 5.16
CA ILE A 16 -8.57 -8.17 4.02
C ILE A 16 -10.07 -8.32 4.33
N ILE A 17 -10.40 -8.52 5.61
CA ILE A 17 -11.77 -8.39 6.12
C ILE A 17 -11.96 -6.91 6.42
N THR A 18 -12.84 -6.28 5.69
CA THR A 18 -13.09 -4.84 5.77
C THR A 18 -14.09 -4.51 6.88
N GLU A 19 -14.17 -3.25 7.28
CA GLU A 19 -15.23 -2.74 8.17
C GLU A 19 -16.62 -3.12 7.64
N ARG A 20 -16.82 -3.04 6.33
CA ARG A 20 -18.09 -3.39 5.68
C ARG A 20 -18.45 -4.86 5.84
N ASP A 21 -17.47 -5.75 5.77
CA ASP A 21 -17.68 -7.19 5.98
C ASP A 21 -18.05 -7.46 7.43
N ILE A 22 -17.43 -6.76 8.36
CA ILE A 22 -17.72 -6.88 9.80
C ILE A 22 -19.11 -6.32 10.13
N LEU A 23 -19.47 -5.17 9.55
CA LEU A 23 -20.81 -4.58 9.71
C LEU A 23 -21.91 -5.45 9.12
N GLY A 24 -21.60 -6.34 8.18
CA GLY A 24 -22.54 -7.36 7.69
C GLY A 24 -22.90 -8.41 8.73
N VAL A 25 -22.13 -8.54 9.80
CA VAL A 25 -22.30 -9.53 10.88
C VAL A 25 -22.58 -8.86 12.23
N LEU A 26 -21.98 -7.71 12.48
CA LEU A 26 -22.14 -6.92 13.71
C LEU A 26 -22.87 -5.62 13.42
N ASN A 27 -23.71 -5.20 14.36
CA ASN A 27 -24.49 -3.96 14.20
C ASN A 27 -23.66 -2.68 14.33
N GLU A 28 -22.51 -2.76 14.99
CA GLU A 28 -21.64 -1.61 15.26
C GLU A 28 -20.17 -2.05 15.22
N VAL A 29 -19.33 -1.23 14.56
CA VAL A 29 -17.88 -1.34 14.57
C VAL A 29 -17.28 0.05 14.61
N GLU A 30 -16.33 0.30 15.48
CA GLU A 30 -15.57 1.54 15.53
C GLU A 30 -14.18 1.36 14.90
N LEU A 31 -13.83 2.25 13.96
CA LEU A 31 -12.47 2.34 13.44
C LEU A 31 -11.60 3.16 14.39
N PHE A 32 -10.51 2.58 14.83
CA PHE A 32 -9.53 3.31 15.61
C PHE A 32 -8.87 4.42 14.77
N LYS A 33 -9.21 5.67 15.07
CA LYS A 33 -8.68 6.88 14.40
C LYS A 33 -7.65 7.64 15.25
N GLY A 34 -7.26 7.11 16.41
CA GLY A 34 -6.38 7.77 17.35
C GLY A 34 -4.89 7.65 17.03
N LYS A 35 -4.06 8.51 17.66
CA LYS A 35 -2.61 8.34 17.68
C LYS A 35 -2.26 7.20 18.63
N VAL A 36 -1.45 6.27 18.15
CA VAL A 36 -1.03 5.10 18.91
C VAL A 36 0.13 5.49 19.83
N GLU A 37 -0.15 5.69 21.11
CA GLU A 37 0.90 5.83 22.13
C GLU A 37 1.51 4.46 22.47
N LYS A 38 0.69 3.41 22.53
CA LYS A 38 1.10 2.03 22.74
C LYS A 38 0.53 1.16 21.63
N ALA A 39 1.40 0.43 20.93
CA ALA A 39 0.96 -0.46 19.85
C ALA A 39 0.20 -1.66 20.44
N GLU A 40 -1.09 -1.76 20.13
CA GLU A 40 -1.96 -2.86 20.56
C GLU A 40 -2.04 -3.98 19.53
N ALA A 41 -1.62 -3.69 18.29
CA ALA A 41 -1.53 -4.69 17.22
C ALA A 41 -0.20 -4.58 16.45
N PRO A 42 0.32 -5.69 15.90
CA PRO A 42 1.51 -5.67 15.06
C PRO A 42 1.36 -4.70 13.89
N GLY A 43 2.40 -3.92 13.61
CA GLY A 43 2.43 -2.97 12.49
C GLY A 43 1.73 -1.62 12.73
N MET A 44 1.25 -1.33 13.95
CA MET A 44 0.69 -0.01 14.26
C MET A 44 1.77 1.07 14.42
N LYS A 45 2.94 0.76 14.98
CA LYS A 45 3.96 1.74 15.38
C LYS A 45 5.24 1.73 14.55
N TYR A 46 5.63 0.60 13.98
CA TYR A 46 6.93 0.45 13.33
C TYR A 46 6.81 0.45 11.80
N LYS A 47 7.86 0.94 11.11
CA LYS A 47 8.02 0.78 9.67
C LYS A 47 8.27 -0.71 9.38
N HIS A 48 7.25 -1.40 8.93
CA HIS A 48 7.38 -2.77 8.44
C HIS A 48 7.34 -2.73 6.92
N TYR A 49 8.22 -3.50 6.28
CA TYR A 49 8.25 -3.68 4.82
C TYR A 49 8.62 -2.43 4.00
N ALA A 50 9.23 -1.41 4.63
CA ALA A 50 9.78 -0.30 3.86
C ALA A 50 10.99 -0.82 3.05
N PRO A 51 11.02 -0.59 1.72
CA PRO A 51 12.18 -0.96 0.89
C PRO A 51 13.41 -0.17 1.32
N ARG A 52 14.59 -0.72 1.03
CA ARG A 52 15.88 -0.08 1.35
C ARG A 52 16.11 1.16 0.49
N CYS A 53 15.66 1.12 -0.75
CA CYS A 53 15.72 2.25 -1.66
C CYS A 53 14.57 3.26 -1.45
N ARG A 54 14.66 4.41 -2.11
CA ARG A 54 13.58 5.40 -2.12
C ARG A 54 12.33 4.81 -2.77
N ALA A 55 11.17 4.99 -2.14
CA ALA A 55 9.89 4.63 -2.72
C ALA A 55 8.89 5.78 -2.57
N VAL A 56 8.04 5.95 -3.58
CA VAL A 56 6.97 6.96 -3.61
C VAL A 56 5.69 6.35 -4.19
N LEU A 57 4.55 6.90 -3.80
CA LEU A 57 3.26 6.62 -4.42
C LEU A 57 2.98 7.73 -5.43
N ALA A 58 2.76 7.38 -6.68
CA ALA A 58 2.36 8.34 -7.70
C ALA A 58 0.87 8.66 -7.57
N SER A 59 0.49 9.91 -7.77
CA SER A 59 -0.91 10.35 -7.72
C SER A 59 -1.68 9.99 -9.00
N THR A 60 -0.99 9.91 -10.13
CA THR A 60 -1.54 9.50 -11.42
C THR A 60 -0.51 8.70 -12.23
N PRO A 61 -0.95 7.93 -13.26
CA PRO A 61 -0.01 7.24 -14.15
C PRO A 61 0.95 8.19 -14.87
N GLU A 62 0.49 9.38 -15.27
CA GLU A 62 1.32 10.40 -15.91
C GLU A 62 2.42 10.88 -14.96
N LYS A 63 2.08 11.06 -13.68
CA LYS A 63 3.06 11.44 -12.66
C LYS A 63 4.08 10.34 -12.43
N ALA A 64 3.67 9.08 -12.47
CA ALA A 64 4.60 7.95 -12.41
C ALA A 64 5.60 7.96 -13.58
N ILE A 65 5.14 8.29 -14.79
CA ILE A 65 6.00 8.44 -15.96
C ILE A 65 7.01 9.59 -15.78
N GLU A 66 6.52 10.75 -15.32
CA GLU A 66 7.38 11.91 -15.06
C GLU A 66 8.49 11.58 -14.04
N LEU A 67 8.11 10.94 -12.94
CA LEU A 67 9.04 10.52 -11.89
C LEU A 67 10.08 9.51 -12.42
N TYR A 68 9.62 8.55 -13.22
CA TYR A 68 10.50 7.55 -13.83
C TYR A 68 11.52 8.21 -14.77
N ASP A 69 11.05 9.04 -15.69
CA ASP A 69 11.91 9.67 -16.69
C ASP A 69 12.90 10.66 -16.05
N ASN A 70 12.51 11.35 -14.99
CA ASN A 70 13.42 12.21 -14.21
C ASN A 70 14.47 11.39 -13.47
N ALA A 71 14.07 10.27 -12.84
CA ALA A 71 15.01 9.38 -12.15
C ALA A 71 16.06 8.80 -13.13
N VAL A 72 15.65 8.40 -14.33
CA VAL A 72 16.59 7.93 -15.37
C VAL A 72 17.58 9.04 -15.78
N LYS A 73 17.10 10.29 -15.95
CA LYS A 73 17.99 11.44 -16.25
C LYS A 73 19.00 11.70 -15.12
N ASP A 74 18.60 11.46 -13.88
CA ASP A 74 19.46 11.58 -12.70
C ASP A 74 20.42 10.39 -12.51
N GLY A 75 20.39 9.41 -13.44
CA GLY A 75 21.26 8.24 -13.42
C GLY A 75 20.81 7.13 -12.46
N LEU A 76 19.57 7.19 -11.98
CA LEU A 76 18.98 6.14 -11.15
C LEU A 76 18.37 5.03 -12.02
N SER A 77 18.16 3.87 -11.41
CA SER A 77 17.46 2.71 -11.98
C SER A 77 16.05 2.61 -11.39
N PRO A 78 15.06 3.36 -11.91
CA PRO A 78 13.70 3.31 -11.39
C PRO A 78 12.96 2.06 -11.83
N GLU A 79 11.98 1.63 -11.01
CA GLU A 79 11.03 0.56 -11.34
C GLU A 79 9.62 0.93 -10.89
N ILE A 80 8.63 0.67 -11.76
CA ILE A 80 7.22 0.97 -11.48
C ILE A 80 6.52 -0.30 -11.01
N LEU A 81 5.84 -0.22 -9.87
CA LEU A 81 4.89 -1.25 -9.45
C LEU A 81 3.52 -0.84 -10.00
N ALA A 82 3.11 -1.46 -11.10
CA ALA A 82 2.01 -1.04 -11.94
C ALA A 82 0.73 -1.86 -11.72
N LEU A 83 -0.43 -1.22 -11.83
CA LEU A 83 -1.69 -1.93 -12.05
C LEU A 83 -1.74 -2.48 -13.47
N THR A 84 -2.33 -3.67 -13.67
CA THR A 84 -2.42 -4.31 -14.99
C THR A 84 -3.03 -3.38 -16.05
N GLU A 85 -4.05 -2.59 -15.67
CA GLU A 85 -4.73 -1.65 -16.57
C GLU A 85 -3.85 -0.49 -17.06
N HIS A 86 -2.80 -0.15 -16.30
CA HIS A 86 -1.89 0.95 -16.63
C HIS A 86 -0.62 0.51 -17.37
N ILE A 87 -0.35 -0.79 -17.50
CA ILE A 87 0.88 -1.31 -18.13
C ILE A 87 1.10 -0.74 -19.53
N ALA A 88 0.03 -0.68 -20.33
CA ALA A 88 0.11 -0.15 -21.69
C ALA A 88 0.53 1.32 -21.74
N ILE A 89 0.19 2.12 -20.70
CA ILE A 89 0.54 3.53 -20.58
C ILE A 89 2.04 3.70 -20.33
N TYR A 90 2.65 2.78 -19.57
CA TYR A 90 4.06 2.84 -19.18
C TYR A 90 5.03 2.44 -20.30
N GLY A 91 4.54 1.75 -21.34
CA GLY A 91 5.33 1.39 -22.52
C GLY A 91 6.51 0.46 -22.16
N ASN A 92 7.72 0.83 -22.57
CA ASN A 92 8.94 0.02 -22.36
C ASN A 92 9.66 0.29 -21.04
N ARG A 93 9.03 0.97 -20.09
CA ARG A 93 9.63 1.25 -18.78
C ARG A 93 9.68 -0.03 -17.94
N LYS A 94 10.72 -0.15 -17.11
CA LYS A 94 10.85 -1.30 -16.20
C LYS A 94 9.71 -1.28 -15.18
N LEU A 95 8.95 -2.38 -15.10
CA LEU A 95 7.81 -2.47 -14.20
C LEU A 95 7.58 -3.90 -13.69
N ILE A 96 6.85 -3.99 -12.57
CA ILE A 96 6.29 -5.22 -12.03
C ILE A 96 4.77 -5.07 -12.00
N ASP A 97 4.05 -6.03 -12.57
CA ASP A 97 2.59 -6.08 -12.55
C ASP A 97 2.07 -6.50 -11.16
N LEU A 98 1.27 -5.65 -10.55
CA LEU A 98 0.61 -5.91 -9.26
C LEU A 98 -0.70 -6.68 -9.40
N GLY A 99 -1.29 -6.71 -10.61
CA GLY A 99 -2.59 -7.28 -10.89
C GLY A 99 -3.67 -6.26 -11.22
N GLY A 100 -4.82 -6.76 -11.67
CA GLY A 100 -5.94 -5.93 -12.15
C GLY A 100 -7.05 -5.72 -11.11
N ASP A 101 -6.93 -6.30 -9.91
CA ASP A 101 -7.91 -6.13 -8.85
C ASP A 101 -7.26 -5.98 -7.46
N GLU A 102 -8.06 -5.49 -6.51
CA GLU A 102 -7.60 -5.18 -5.15
C GLU A 102 -7.02 -6.40 -4.40
N TYR A 103 -7.51 -7.60 -4.67
CA TYR A 103 -7.04 -8.83 -4.05
C TYR A 103 -5.71 -9.30 -4.65
N ALA A 104 -5.52 -9.13 -5.95
CA ALA A 104 -4.26 -9.40 -6.63
C ALA A 104 -3.18 -8.44 -6.12
N VAL A 105 -3.47 -7.14 -6.08
CA VAL A 105 -2.57 -6.12 -5.53
C VAL A 105 -2.21 -6.43 -4.08
N ALA A 106 -3.19 -6.75 -3.23
CA ALA A 106 -2.94 -7.08 -1.83
C ALA A 106 -2.01 -8.30 -1.66
N ARG A 107 -2.06 -9.26 -2.56
CA ARG A 107 -1.19 -10.45 -2.55
C ARG A 107 0.21 -10.15 -3.06
N HIS A 108 0.33 -9.31 -4.10
CA HIS A 108 1.58 -9.12 -4.82
C HIS A 108 2.45 -7.98 -4.29
N ILE A 109 1.85 -6.94 -3.67
CA ILE A 109 2.56 -5.70 -3.33
C ILE A 109 3.84 -5.90 -2.49
N TYR A 110 3.82 -6.80 -1.51
CA TYR A 110 5.00 -7.03 -0.68
C TYR A 110 6.12 -7.75 -1.41
N ASN A 111 5.76 -8.77 -2.22
CA ASN A 111 6.73 -9.48 -3.03
C ASN A 111 7.30 -8.55 -4.09
N ALA A 112 6.46 -7.71 -4.71
CA ALA A 112 6.90 -6.73 -5.70
C ALA A 112 7.88 -5.71 -5.11
N LEU A 113 7.59 -5.17 -3.91
CA LEU A 113 8.51 -4.28 -3.20
C LEU A 113 9.87 -4.96 -2.91
N HIS A 114 9.82 -6.23 -2.46
CA HIS A 114 11.04 -6.97 -2.15
C HIS A 114 11.85 -7.34 -3.40
N VAL A 115 11.19 -7.68 -4.50
CA VAL A 115 11.87 -7.96 -5.78
C VAL A 115 12.47 -6.68 -6.34
N ALA A 116 11.68 -5.59 -6.39
CA ALA A 116 12.14 -4.31 -6.91
C ALA A 116 13.34 -3.74 -6.15
N GLU A 117 13.39 -3.85 -4.82
CA GLU A 117 14.51 -3.31 -4.02
C GLU A 117 15.88 -3.95 -4.30
N ASN A 118 15.93 -5.12 -4.98
CA ASN A 118 17.19 -5.75 -5.35
C ASN A 118 17.80 -5.14 -6.60
N ASP A 119 16.98 -4.59 -7.49
CA ASP A 119 17.41 -4.16 -8.83
C ASP A 119 17.12 -2.68 -9.11
N ALA A 120 16.39 -2.00 -8.22
CA ALA A 120 16.02 -0.60 -8.37
C ALA A 120 16.57 0.28 -7.25
N ASP A 121 16.99 1.49 -7.62
CA ASP A 121 17.37 2.55 -6.68
C ASP A 121 16.17 3.42 -6.30
N PHE A 122 15.11 3.37 -7.09
CA PHE A 122 13.91 4.15 -6.91
C PHE A 122 12.66 3.37 -7.32
N ILE A 123 11.74 3.17 -6.39
CA ILE A 123 10.48 2.46 -6.62
C ILE A 123 9.35 3.48 -6.72
N ILE A 124 8.58 3.38 -7.78
CA ILE A 124 7.39 4.20 -8.02
C ILE A 124 6.19 3.26 -7.96
N ILE A 125 5.30 3.49 -7.01
CA ILE A 125 4.09 2.68 -6.87
C ILE A 125 2.97 3.42 -7.59
N ASP A 126 2.26 2.72 -8.44
CA ASP A 126 1.12 3.24 -9.19
C ASP A 126 0.00 3.73 -8.27
N ASN A 127 -0.87 4.57 -8.80
CA ASN A 127 -2.03 5.06 -8.07
C ASN A 127 -2.99 3.92 -7.71
N LEU A 128 -3.05 3.60 -6.44
CA LEU A 128 -3.95 2.60 -5.88
C LEU A 128 -5.20 3.30 -5.34
N THR A 129 -6.15 3.59 -6.21
CA THR A 129 -7.43 4.22 -5.84
C THR A 129 -8.54 3.21 -5.73
N GLY A 130 -9.34 3.30 -4.68
CA GLY A 130 -10.47 2.41 -4.43
C GLY A 130 -10.83 2.41 -2.94
N GLY A 131 -11.87 1.68 -2.57
CA GLY A 131 -12.27 1.41 -1.19
C GLY A 131 -12.05 -0.06 -0.82
N GLY A 132 -12.47 -0.46 0.37
CA GLY A 132 -12.42 -1.87 0.76
C GLY A 132 -11.01 -2.40 1.02
N VAL A 133 -10.58 -3.40 0.28
CA VAL A 133 -9.25 -4.02 0.44
C VAL A 133 -8.13 -3.04 0.11
N TYR A 134 -8.35 -2.09 -0.83
CA TYR A 134 -7.37 -1.05 -1.14
C TYR A 134 -7.03 -0.18 0.08
N ASP A 135 -7.96 0.10 0.99
CA ASP A 135 -7.67 0.87 2.21
C ASP A 135 -6.63 0.16 3.08
N SER A 136 -6.73 -1.17 3.15
CA SER A 136 -5.73 -2.00 3.85
C SER A 136 -4.37 -1.97 3.15
N VAL A 137 -4.36 -2.10 1.83
CA VAL A 137 -3.13 -2.04 1.01
C VAL A 137 -2.51 -0.65 1.13
N MET A 138 -3.31 0.41 0.98
CA MET A 138 -2.85 1.80 1.09
C MET A 138 -2.23 2.12 2.45
N ASN A 139 -2.84 1.67 3.54
CA ASN A 139 -2.26 1.85 4.88
C ASN A 139 -0.84 1.28 4.99
N ARG A 140 -0.59 0.16 4.31
CA ARG A 140 0.72 -0.51 4.28
C ARG A 140 1.69 0.17 3.34
N VAL A 141 1.25 0.52 2.13
CA VAL A 141 2.03 1.25 1.14
C VAL A 141 2.47 2.60 1.70
N MET A 142 1.55 3.38 2.31
CA MET A 142 1.87 4.67 2.94
C MET A 142 2.94 4.55 4.03
N LYS A 143 2.95 3.45 4.79
CA LYS A 143 4.03 3.17 5.74
C LYS A 143 5.34 2.81 5.06
N ALA A 144 5.29 2.06 3.96
CA ALA A 144 6.47 1.69 3.18
C ALA A 144 7.12 2.90 2.52
N VAL A 145 6.32 3.81 1.94
CA VAL A 145 6.82 5.06 1.30
C VAL A 145 7.04 6.21 2.30
N ALA A 146 6.88 5.96 3.60
CA ALA A 146 6.97 6.98 4.65
C ALA A 146 6.06 8.21 4.43
N GLY A 147 4.87 7.97 3.85
CA GLY A 147 3.87 9.00 3.57
C GLY A 147 4.18 9.89 2.36
N LYS A 148 5.17 9.56 1.52
CA LYS A 148 5.50 10.33 0.32
C LYS A 148 4.54 9.98 -0.82
N VAL A 149 3.69 10.95 -1.19
CA VAL A 149 2.81 10.93 -2.36
C VAL A 149 3.25 12.07 -3.26
N GLU A 150 3.47 11.79 -4.53
CA GLU A 150 3.90 12.77 -5.55
C GLU A 150 2.98 12.74 -6.79
#